data_6139cc0cbf053fbbfc973e97e50beaad
#
_entry.id   6139cc0cbf053fbbfc973e97e50beaad
#
_cell.length_a   1.000
_cell.length_b   1.000
_cell.length_c   1.000
_cell.angle_alpha   90.00
_cell.angle_beta   90.00
_cell.angle_gamma   90.00
#
_symmetry.space_group_name_H-M   'P 1'
#
loop_
_entity.id
_entity.type
_entity.pdbx_description
1 polymer ?
#
loop_
_entity_poly.entity_id
_entity_poly.type
_entity_poly.pdbx_seq_one_letter_code
_entity_poly.pdbx_strand_id
1 'polypeptide(L)'
;MINLIIKEVLFIEYGTLVKTISGKKIKEDLSDFRVQIPLLDKIKLSLPNVRYVFIVGNKYGISNPKEISDFYTELFCVETMCQYHLGNYPIRSLQTDNRISIESKDKEDMMPNAWMLQDLCDRWLMRSYGGQDGETVRKYCCQKSNMLMIGKTEESKECSNNFYIDYVDVDDFLTSN
;
A
#
# COMPACT_ATOMS: atom_id res chain seq x y z
N MET A 1 10.82 9.83 17.04
CA MET A 1 11.61 9.14 15.98
C MET A 1 11.00 7.76 15.76
N ILE A 2 10.63 7.41 14.52
CA ILE A 2 10.03 6.13 14.19
C ILE A 2 11.12 5.05 14.24
N ASN A 3 10.85 3.95 14.96
CA ASN A 3 11.76 2.81 14.97
C ASN A 3 11.46 1.90 13.77
N LEU A 4 12.24 2.04 12.70
CA LEU A 4 12.03 1.29 11.46
C LEU A 4 12.33 -0.21 11.59
N ILE A 5 13.19 -0.60 12.53
CA ILE A 5 13.62 -1.99 12.71
C ILE A 5 12.48 -2.89 13.19
N ILE A 6 11.53 -2.35 13.94
CA ILE A 6 10.40 -3.15 14.45
C ILE A 6 9.24 -3.28 13.47
N LYS A 7 9.31 -2.66 12.29
CA LYS A 7 8.21 -2.66 11.33
C LYS A 7 8.12 -4.00 10.58
N GLU A 8 6.97 -4.64 10.69
CA GLU A 8 6.67 -5.92 10.04
C GLU A 8 5.64 -5.80 8.91
N VAL A 9 4.77 -4.78 8.98
CA VAL A 9 3.73 -4.51 7.99
C VAL A 9 3.93 -3.12 7.40
N LEU A 10 4.05 -3.07 6.10
CA LEU A 10 4.26 -1.83 5.35
C LEU A 10 3.08 -1.57 4.42
N PHE A 11 2.50 -0.39 4.53
CA PHE A 11 1.57 0.16 3.57
C PHE A 11 2.30 1.20 2.72
N ILE A 12 2.20 1.11 1.40
CA ILE A 12 2.79 2.08 0.47
C ILE A 12 1.65 2.72 -0.32
N GLU A 13 1.58 4.04 -0.28
CA GLU A 13 0.65 4.77 -1.12
C GLU A 13 1.00 4.56 -2.60
N TYR A 14 0.02 4.14 -3.40
CA TYR A 14 0.20 3.85 -4.81
C TYR A 14 0.85 5.00 -5.58
N GLY A 15 0.41 6.24 -5.34
CA GLY A 15 0.93 7.42 -5.99
C GLY A 15 2.40 7.77 -5.66
N THR A 16 2.96 7.22 -4.58
CA THR A 16 4.38 7.35 -4.26
C THR A 16 5.22 6.29 -4.96
N LEU A 17 4.63 5.11 -5.15
CA LEU A 17 5.31 3.95 -5.73
C LEU A 17 5.31 4.00 -7.26
N VAL A 18 4.26 4.54 -7.87
CA VAL A 18 4.05 4.55 -9.32
C VAL A 18 4.01 5.99 -9.84
N LYS A 19 4.82 6.27 -10.83
CA LYS A 19 4.86 7.56 -11.54
C LYS A 19 4.61 7.36 -13.02
N THR A 20 4.09 8.39 -13.68
CA THR A 20 4.03 8.41 -15.15
C THR A 20 5.43 8.61 -15.76
N ILE A 21 5.71 7.95 -16.86
CA ILE A 21 6.95 8.14 -17.62
C ILE A 21 6.92 9.49 -18.32
N SER A 22 5.75 9.86 -18.86
CA SER A 22 5.51 11.15 -19.51
C SER A 22 5.64 12.35 -18.58
N GLY A 23 5.61 12.14 -17.27
CA GLY A 23 5.56 13.21 -16.26
C GLY A 23 4.19 13.89 -16.14
N LYS A 24 3.19 13.45 -16.89
CA LYS A 24 1.83 13.99 -16.81
C LYS A 24 1.12 13.45 -15.59
N LYS A 25 0.19 14.22 -15.04
CA LYS A 25 -0.62 13.80 -13.90
C LYS A 25 -1.54 12.60 -14.23
N ILE A 26 -1.98 12.52 -15.49
CA ILE A 26 -2.82 11.45 -16.01
C ILE A 26 -2.01 10.67 -17.02
N LYS A 27 -2.03 9.35 -16.94
CA LYS A 27 -1.36 8.45 -17.89
C LYS A 27 -1.89 8.63 -19.32
N GLU A 28 -1.01 8.50 -20.29
CA GLU A 28 -1.38 8.51 -21.71
C GLU A 28 -1.92 7.14 -22.15
N ASP A 29 -1.30 6.06 -21.66
CA ASP A 29 -1.71 4.68 -21.93
C ASP A 29 -1.17 3.73 -20.84
N LEU A 30 -1.36 2.42 -21.03
CA LEU A 30 -0.89 1.37 -20.14
C LEU A 30 0.63 1.31 -19.98
N SER A 31 1.39 1.78 -20.95
CA SER A 31 2.86 1.76 -20.88
C SER A 31 3.43 3.00 -20.17
N ASP A 32 2.59 4.01 -19.92
CA ASP A 32 3.00 5.28 -19.29
C ASP A 32 3.05 5.18 -17.77
N PHE A 33 3.75 4.16 -17.26
CA PHE A 33 4.06 4.10 -15.83
C PHE A 33 5.43 3.50 -15.55
N ARG A 34 6.00 3.88 -14.42
CA ARG A 34 7.20 3.26 -13.86
C ARG A 34 7.08 3.10 -12.36
N VAL A 35 7.63 2.00 -11.85
CA VAL A 35 7.78 1.78 -10.42
C VAL A 35 9.03 2.52 -9.92
N GLN A 36 8.94 3.12 -8.74
CA GLN A 36 10.03 3.86 -8.11
C GLN A 36 11.02 2.89 -7.46
N ILE A 37 11.97 2.38 -8.25
CA ILE A 37 13.00 1.42 -7.80
C ILE A 37 13.81 1.97 -6.61
N PRO A 38 14.24 3.25 -6.59
CA PRO A 38 14.96 3.79 -5.43
C PRO A 38 14.18 3.67 -4.11
N LEU A 39 12.84 3.78 -4.17
CA LEU A 39 12.00 3.58 -2.99
C LEU A 39 12.03 2.11 -2.54
N LEU A 40 11.94 1.16 -3.48
CA LEU A 40 12.01 -0.26 -3.15
C LEU A 40 13.37 -0.66 -2.57
N ASP A 41 14.46 -0.15 -3.14
CA ASP A 41 15.81 -0.40 -2.63
C ASP A 41 15.98 0.17 -1.21
N LYS A 42 15.47 1.37 -0.96
CA LYS A 42 15.50 1.98 0.37
C LYS A 42 14.66 1.18 1.38
N ILE A 43 13.47 0.72 0.99
CA ILE A 43 12.64 -0.15 1.83
C ILE A 43 13.40 -1.42 2.22
N LYS A 44 14.01 -2.08 1.25
CA LYS A 44 14.78 -3.31 1.47
C LYS A 44 15.93 -3.12 2.46
N LEU A 45 16.60 -1.97 2.41
CA LEU A 45 17.72 -1.65 3.29
C LEU A 45 17.28 -1.20 4.69
N SER A 46 16.22 -0.39 4.76
CA SER A 46 15.83 0.30 6.01
C SER A 46 14.79 -0.47 6.83
N LEU A 47 14.10 -1.42 6.23
CA LEU A 47 12.99 -2.16 6.86
C LEU A 47 13.26 -3.68 6.82
N PRO A 48 14.30 -4.20 7.48
CA PRO A 48 14.75 -5.58 7.34
C PRO A 48 13.76 -6.62 7.87
N ASN A 49 12.84 -6.22 8.72
CA ASN A 49 11.85 -7.12 9.35
C ASN A 49 10.46 -7.06 8.70
N VAL A 50 10.28 -6.31 7.63
CA VAL A 50 9.00 -6.27 6.92
C VAL A 50 8.69 -7.66 6.36
N ARG A 51 7.48 -8.12 6.63
CA ARG A 51 6.94 -9.42 6.20
C ARG A 51 5.77 -9.27 5.24
N TYR A 52 5.06 -8.15 5.33
CA TYR A 52 3.89 -7.87 4.50
C TYR A 52 4.00 -6.47 3.91
N VAL A 53 3.75 -6.38 2.61
CA VAL A 53 3.71 -5.10 1.90
C VAL A 53 2.36 -4.97 1.22
N PHE A 54 1.65 -3.90 1.54
CA PHE A 54 0.37 -3.56 0.96
C PHE A 54 0.48 -2.25 0.17
N ILE A 55 0.03 -2.27 -1.07
CA ILE A 55 -0.04 -1.08 -1.90
C ILE A 55 -1.46 -0.52 -1.80
N VAL A 56 -1.59 0.68 -1.33
CA VAL A 56 -2.89 1.31 -1.04
C VAL A 56 -3.06 2.61 -1.82
N GLY A 57 -4.28 2.97 -2.16
CA GLY A 57 -4.54 4.25 -2.81
C GLY A 57 -6.00 4.41 -3.23
N ASN A 58 -6.43 5.67 -3.30
CA ASN A 58 -7.71 6.02 -3.87
C ASN A 58 -7.57 6.14 -5.38
N LYS A 59 -8.47 5.51 -6.12
CA LYS A 59 -8.65 5.74 -7.55
C LYS A 59 -10.03 6.31 -7.79
N TYR A 60 -10.07 7.38 -8.55
CA TYR A 60 -11.32 8.04 -8.90
C TYR A 60 -11.53 7.97 -10.41
N GLY A 61 -12.78 7.88 -10.82
CA GLY A 61 -13.17 8.13 -12.21
C GLY A 61 -12.90 7.01 -13.21
N ILE A 62 -12.62 5.78 -12.75
CA ILE A 62 -12.56 4.64 -13.65
C ILE A 62 -13.97 4.08 -13.79
N SER A 63 -14.56 4.25 -14.96
CA SER A 63 -15.98 3.96 -15.17
C SER A 63 -16.28 2.90 -16.24
N ASN A 64 -15.31 2.59 -17.08
CA ASN A 64 -15.55 1.65 -18.17
C ASN A 64 -14.73 0.36 -18.00
N PRO A 65 -15.22 -0.78 -18.55
CA PRO A 65 -14.56 -2.07 -18.40
C PRO A 65 -13.12 -2.12 -18.90
N LYS A 66 -12.77 -1.30 -19.90
CA LYS A 66 -11.41 -1.26 -20.44
C LYS A 66 -10.47 -0.61 -19.41
N GLU A 67 -10.83 0.56 -18.88
CA GLU A 67 -10.02 1.25 -17.85
C GLU A 67 -9.85 0.39 -16.60
N ILE A 68 -10.88 -0.35 -16.22
CA ILE A 68 -10.82 -1.31 -15.13
C ILE A 68 -9.79 -2.40 -15.44
N SER A 69 -9.88 -3.03 -16.62
CA SER A 69 -8.95 -4.08 -17.05
C SER A 69 -7.52 -3.57 -17.13
N ASP A 70 -7.33 -2.37 -17.67
CA ASP A 70 -6.03 -1.72 -17.80
C ASP A 70 -5.41 -1.44 -16.42
N PHE A 71 -6.22 -1.00 -15.47
CA PHE A 71 -5.77 -0.77 -14.10
C PHE A 71 -5.36 -2.07 -13.39
N TYR A 72 -6.10 -3.15 -13.54
CA TYR A 72 -5.73 -4.46 -12.98
C TYR A 72 -4.42 -4.97 -13.58
N THR A 73 -4.23 -4.79 -14.88
CA THR A 73 -2.98 -5.16 -15.55
C THR A 73 -1.81 -4.39 -14.98
N GLU A 74 -1.98 -3.08 -14.76
CA GLU A 74 -0.96 -2.25 -14.13
C GLU A 74 -0.66 -2.71 -12.71
N LEU A 75 -1.69 -2.92 -11.89
CA LEU A 75 -1.51 -3.42 -10.52
C LEU A 75 -0.73 -4.73 -10.48
N PHE A 76 -1.06 -5.67 -11.35
CA PHE A 76 -0.34 -6.93 -11.46
C PHE A 76 1.13 -6.74 -11.82
N CYS A 77 1.42 -5.85 -12.76
CA CYS A 77 2.80 -5.49 -13.11
C CYS A 77 3.54 -4.86 -11.93
N VAL A 78 2.89 -3.92 -11.24
CA VAL A 78 3.47 -3.25 -10.06
C VAL A 78 3.76 -4.25 -8.94
N GLU A 79 2.82 -5.13 -8.61
CA GLU A 79 3.02 -6.20 -7.63
C GLU A 79 4.19 -7.10 -7.99
N THR A 80 4.25 -7.53 -9.26
CA THR A 80 5.32 -8.40 -9.77
C THR A 80 6.69 -7.71 -9.65
N MET A 81 6.77 -6.44 -10.03
CA MET A 81 8.02 -5.67 -9.91
C MET A 81 8.44 -5.49 -8.45
N CYS A 82 7.50 -5.15 -7.58
CA CYS A 82 7.77 -5.04 -6.14
C CYS A 82 8.25 -6.37 -5.56
N GLN A 83 7.60 -7.47 -5.91
CA GLN A 83 8.00 -8.80 -5.45
C GLN A 83 9.40 -9.18 -5.92
N TYR A 84 9.73 -8.86 -7.15
CA TYR A 84 11.07 -9.10 -7.70
C TYR A 84 12.15 -8.31 -6.94
N HIS A 85 11.89 -7.03 -6.63
CA HIS A 85 12.87 -6.17 -5.95
C HIS A 85 12.96 -6.41 -4.45
N LEU A 86 11.85 -6.60 -3.78
CA LEU A 86 11.80 -6.78 -2.32
C LEU A 86 12.09 -8.23 -1.90
N GLY A 87 12.02 -9.18 -2.84
CA GLY A 87 12.18 -10.59 -2.54
C GLY A 87 10.89 -11.27 -2.10
N ASN A 88 11.00 -12.34 -1.29
CA ASN A 88 9.90 -13.25 -0.96
C ASN A 88 8.85 -12.65 0.00
N TYR A 89 8.68 -11.36 0.07
CA TYR A 89 7.59 -10.77 0.83
C TYR A 89 6.25 -11.04 0.13
N PRO A 90 5.22 -11.47 0.85
CA PRO A 90 3.87 -11.46 0.31
C PRO A 90 3.47 -10.01 0.01
N ILE A 91 3.53 -9.63 -1.24
CA ILE A 91 3.07 -8.33 -1.69
C ILE A 91 1.64 -8.51 -2.14
N ARG A 92 0.77 -7.71 -1.57
CA ARG A 92 -0.61 -7.60 -2.00
C ARG A 92 -0.90 -6.15 -2.28
N SER A 93 -1.29 -5.87 -3.48
CA SER A 93 -1.99 -4.63 -3.71
C SER A 93 -3.32 -4.72 -3.00
N LEU A 94 -3.72 -3.66 -2.42
CA LEU A 94 -5.07 -3.58 -2.06
C LEU A 94 -5.88 -3.69 -3.33
N GLN A 95 -6.85 -4.51 -3.21
CA GLN A 95 -7.99 -4.52 -4.07
C GLN A 95 -8.86 -3.28 -3.83
N THR A 96 -8.25 -2.14 -3.76
CA THR A 96 -8.89 -0.84 -3.89
C THR A 96 -9.70 -0.74 -5.16
N ASP A 97 -9.35 -1.54 -6.07
CA ASP A 97 -10.00 -1.94 -7.24
C ASP A 97 -11.45 -2.34 -7.04
N ASN A 98 -11.77 -3.18 -6.12
CA ASN A 98 -13.16 -3.50 -5.79
C ASN A 98 -13.90 -2.30 -5.23
N ARG A 99 -13.16 -1.21 -4.98
CA ARG A 99 -13.66 0.02 -4.41
C ARG A 99 -13.36 1.25 -5.25
N ILE A 100 -12.82 1.03 -6.38
CA ILE A 100 -12.96 1.94 -7.50
C ILE A 100 -14.42 1.83 -7.93
N SER A 101 -15.25 1.92 -6.96
CA SER A 101 -16.64 2.01 -7.20
C SER A 101 -16.89 3.37 -7.78
N ILE A 102 -17.37 3.28 -8.85
CA ILE A 102 -17.91 4.23 -9.75
C ILE A 102 -19.05 5.01 -9.11
N GLU A 103 -19.62 4.48 -8.08
CA GLU A 103 -20.75 5.07 -7.43
C GLU A 103 -20.36 5.65 -6.06
N SER A 104 -20.79 6.85 -5.80
CA SER A 104 -20.54 7.66 -4.62
C SER A 104 -20.86 7.02 -3.26
N LYS A 105 -21.34 5.80 -3.23
CA LYS A 105 -21.73 5.08 -2.02
C LYS A 105 -20.56 4.61 -1.18
N ASP A 106 -19.39 4.46 -1.79
CA ASP A 106 -18.22 3.84 -1.12
C ASP A 106 -17.14 4.85 -0.73
N LYS A 107 -17.47 6.14 -0.68
CA LYS A 107 -16.53 7.17 -0.19
C LYS A 107 -16.09 6.93 1.25
N GLU A 108 -16.93 6.27 2.05
CA GLU A 108 -16.62 5.93 3.43
C GLU A 108 -15.49 4.89 3.54
N ASP A 109 -15.27 4.13 2.48
CA ASP A 109 -14.27 3.08 2.42
C ASP A 109 -12.90 3.58 1.93
N MET A 110 -12.85 4.79 1.39
CA MET A 110 -11.64 5.40 0.83
C MET A 110 -10.83 6.13 1.89
N MET A 111 -9.53 6.30 1.63
CA MET A 111 -8.74 7.23 2.42
C MET A 111 -9.38 8.64 2.37
N PRO A 112 -9.40 9.36 3.48
CA PRO A 112 -8.60 9.14 4.70
C PRO A 112 -9.19 8.17 5.73
N ASN A 113 -10.30 7.48 5.44
CA ASN A 113 -10.84 6.49 6.36
C ASN A 113 -9.91 5.26 6.47
N ALA A 114 -9.84 4.71 7.67
CA ALA A 114 -8.94 3.59 7.96
C ALA A 114 -9.46 2.22 7.49
N TRP A 115 -10.67 2.17 6.95
CA TRP A 115 -11.32 0.93 6.56
C TRP A 115 -10.45 0.07 5.64
N MET A 116 -9.81 0.70 4.66
CA MET A 116 -8.94 0.04 3.70
C MET A 116 -7.78 -0.70 4.36
N LEU A 117 -7.13 -0.09 5.33
CA LEU A 117 -6.02 -0.71 6.06
C LEU A 117 -6.53 -1.83 6.97
N GLN A 118 -7.69 -1.64 7.59
CA GLN A 118 -8.33 -2.65 8.41
C GLN A 118 -8.71 -3.89 7.57
N ASP A 119 -9.35 -3.69 6.43
CA ASP A 119 -9.77 -4.78 5.53
C ASP A 119 -8.57 -5.62 5.05
N LEU A 120 -7.45 -4.98 4.74
CA LEU A 120 -6.21 -5.69 4.37
C LEU A 120 -5.67 -6.54 5.54
N CYS A 121 -5.63 -5.96 6.73
CA CYS A 121 -5.20 -6.69 7.91
C CYS A 121 -6.12 -7.89 8.16
N ASP A 122 -7.42 -7.70 8.09
CA ASP A 122 -8.40 -8.75 8.35
C ASP A 122 -8.34 -9.88 7.31
N ARG A 123 -8.19 -9.53 6.05
CA ARG A 123 -8.16 -10.54 4.98
C ARG A 123 -6.84 -11.29 4.88
N TRP A 124 -5.72 -10.61 5.04
CA TRP A 124 -4.42 -11.18 4.73
C TRP A 124 -3.63 -11.58 5.96
N LEU A 125 -3.60 -10.75 7.00
CA LEU A 125 -2.88 -11.09 8.22
C LEU A 125 -3.64 -12.16 9.01
N MET A 126 -4.97 -12.02 9.14
CA MET A 126 -5.80 -12.99 9.84
C MET A 126 -5.83 -14.36 9.15
N ARG A 127 -5.89 -14.38 7.80
CA ARG A 127 -5.94 -15.64 7.04
C ARG A 127 -4.59 -16.36 6.96
N SER A 128 -3.49 -15.63 6.89
CA SER A 128 -2.15 -16.24 6.84
C SER A 128 -1.81 -16.99 8.13
N TYR A 129 -2.46 -16.64 9.23
CA TYR A 129 -2.34 -17.34 10.52
C TYR A 129 -3.50 -18.30 10.79
N GLY A 130 -4.35 -18.57 9.81
CA GLY A 130 -5.54 -19.42 9.91
C GLY A 130 -5.21 -20.87 10.24
N GLY A 131 -5.11 -21.18 11.49
CA GLY A 131 -4.75 -22.49 12.07
C GLY A 131 -3.97 -22.35 13.37
N GLN A 132 -3.50 -21.17 13.69
CA GLN A 132 -2.95 -20.82 14.98
C GLN A 132 -4.03 -20.15 15.82
N ASP A 133 -3.94 -20.32 17.14
CA ASP A 133 -4.95 -19.79 18.04
C ASP A 133 -5.22 -18.30 17.83
N GLY A 134 -6.46 -17.88 18.03
CA GLY A 134 -6.88 -16.51 17.81
C GLY A 134 -6.14 -15.46 18.66
N GLU A 135 -5.35 -15.88 19.62
CA GLU A 135 -4.52 -15.06 20.49
C GLU A 135 -3.23 -14.61 19.76
N THR A 136 -2.58 -15.53 19.04
CA THR A 136 -1.41 -15.21 18.20
C THR A 136 -1.80 -14.24 17.08
N VAL A 137 -2.95 -14.46 16.46
CA VAL A 137 -3.49 -13.58 15.42
C VAL A 137 -3.80 -12.19 16.00
N ARG A 138 -4.48 -12.09 17.12
CA ARG A 138 -4.76 -10.81 17.78
C ARG A 138 -3.49 -10.07 18.18
N LYS A 139 -2.48 -10.79 18.66
CA LYS A 139 -1.20 -10.22 19.06
C LYS A 139 -0.48 -9.54 17.89
N TYR A 140 -0.49 -10.14 16.71
CA TYR A 140 0.14 -9.57 15.52
C TYR A 140 -0.73 -8.50 14.84
N CYS A 141 -2.02 -8.72 14.70
CA CYS A 141 -2.93 -7.76 14.09
C CYS A 141 -3.19 -6.52 14.97
N CYS A 142 -2.98 -6.61 16.28
CA CYS A 142 -3.21 -5.49 17.20
C CYS A 142 -1.95 -4.69 17.51
N GLN A 143 -0.76 -5.11 17.09
CA GLN A 143 0.46 -4.34 17.30
C GLN A 143 0.65 -3.30 16.18
N LYS A 144 -0.21 -2.30 16.18
CA LYS A 144 -0.14 -1.20 15.21
C LYS A 144 1.20 -0.46 15.24
N SER A 145 1.93 -0.54 16.34
CA SER A 145 3.32 -0.07 16.46
C SER A 145 4.29 -0.74 15.48
N ASN A 146 3.98 -1.96 15.02
CA ASN A 146 4.77 -2.68 14.03
C ASN A 146 4.36 -2.37 12.59
N MET A 147 3.42 -1.46 12.40
CA MET A 147 2.94 -1.05 11.09
C MET A 147 3.48 0.32 10.72
N LEU A 148 3.70 0.53 9.45
CA LEU A 148 4.19 1.78 8.89
C LEU A 148 3.47 2.08 7.58
N MET A 149 3.12 3.34 7.36
CA MET A 149 2.68 3.83 6.06
C MET A 149 3.71 4.77 5.46
N ILE A 150 4.09 4.53 4.21
CA ILE A 150 4.89 5.45 3.39
C ILE A 150 3.95 6.08 2.37
N GLY A 151 3.81 7.40 2.43
CA GLY A 151 2.91 8.15 1.56
C GLY A 151 3.40 9.55 1.28
N LYS A 152 2.61 10.32 0.56
CA LYS A 152 2.89 11.71 0.23
C LYS A 152 1.68 12.62 0.40
N THR A 153 0.47 12.08 0.32
CA THR A 153 -0.75 12.88 0.38
C THR A 153 -1.22 13.08 1.81
N GLU A 154 -1.92 14.18 2.08
CA GLU A 154 -2.57 14.38 3.38
C GLU A 154 -3.62 13.29 3.65
N GLU A 155 -4.28 12.77 2.60
CA GLU A 155 -5.22 11.65 2.73
C GLU A 155 -4.55 10.39 3.29
N SER A 156 -3.35 10.05 2.81
CA SER A 156 -2.60 8.90 3.31
C SER A 156 -2.11 9.09 4.74
N LYS A 157 -1.70 10.30 5.08
CA LYS A 157 -1.29 10.68 6.43
C LYS A 157 -2.45 10.62 7.42
N GLU A 158 -3.58 11.21 7.05
CA GLU A 158 -4.79 11.17 7.86
C GLU A 158 -5.33 9.74 8.02
N CYS A 159 -5.27 8.93 6.95
CA CYS A 159 -5.62 7.52 6.99
C CYS A 159 -4.77 6.74 8.00
N SER A 160 -3.46 6.97 8.01
CA SER A 160 -2.56 6.34 8.98
C SER A 160 -2.84 6.77 10.41
N ASN A 161 -3.15 8.04 10.64
CA ASN A 161 -3.56 8.55 11.95
C ASN A 161 -4.89 7.91 12.40
N ASN A 162 -5.88 7.83 11.52
CA ASN A 162 -7.16 7.20 11.80
C ASN A 162 -7.03 5.69 12.08
N PHE A 163 -6.00 5.06 11.53
CA PHE A 163 -5.68 3.66 11.79
C PHE A 163 -4.73 3.47 12.98
N TYR A 164 -4.17 4.55 13.54
CA TYR A 164 -3.22 4.54 14.67
C TYR A 164 -1.91 3.82 14.35
N ILE A 165 -1.35 4.04 13.17
CA ILE A 165 -0.04 3.52 12.75
C ILE A 165 0.94 4.65 12.47
N ASP A 166 2.23 4.31 12.42
CA ASP A 166 3.24 5.28 12.06
C ASP A 166 3.14 5.67 10.58
N TYR A 167 3.43 6.94 10.30
CA TYR A 167 3.49 7.50 8.96
C TYR A 167 4.85 8.14 8.70
N VAL A 168 5.37 8.00 7.50
CA VAL A 168 6.53 8.73 7.02
C VAL A 168 6.25 9.27 5.61
N ASP A 169 6.60 10.53 5.38
CA ASP A 169 6.60 11.11 4.04
C ASP A 169 7.67 10.43 3.19
N VAL A 170 7.36 10.15 1.92
CA VAL A 170 8.26 9.43 1.03
C VAL A 170 9.56 10.18 0.78
N ASP A 171 9.53 11.50 0.70
CA ASP A 171 10.72 12.32 0.46
C ASP A 171 11.63 12.31 1.71
N ASP A 172 11.04 12.37 2.90
CA ASP A 172 11.77 12.23 4.18
C ASP A 172 12.35 10.82 4.32
N PHE A 173 11.57 9.79 3.95
CA PHE A 173 12.04 8.40 3.99
C PHE A 173 13.24 8.18 3.06
N LEU A 174 13.20 8.70 1.84
CA LEU A 174 14.28 8.57 0.86
C LEU A 174 15.55 9.30 1.27
N THR A 175 15.43 10.44 1.96
CA THR A 175 16.56 11.27 2.38
C THR A 175 17.12 10.90 3.74
N SER A 176 16.39 10.15 4.56
CA SER A 176 16.89 9.67 5.87
C SER A 176 18.10 8.75 5.70
N ASN A 177 19.12 8.96 6.53
CA ASN A 177 20.32 8.12 6.59
C ASN A 177 20.07 6.81 7.31
#